data_ce84690be1a47e619900f1c1dfb2a285
#
_entry.id   ce84690be1a47e619900f1c1dfb2a285
#
_cell.length_a   1.000
_cell.length_b   1.000
_cell.length_c   1.000
_cell.angle_alpha   90.00
_cell.angle_beta   90.00
_cell.angle_gamma   90.00
#
_symmetry.space_group_name_H-M   'P 1'
#
loop_
_entity.id
_entity.type
_entity.pdbx_description
1 polymer ?
#
loop_
_entity_poly.entity_id
_entity_poly.type
_entity_poly.pdbx_seq_one_letter_code
_entity_poly.pdbx_strand_id
1 'polypeptide(L)'
;MKFDSSRNSKSLLCAWIIVAVFFCVCVIFPLVCVLTSAKIADYRTVFTQPVWHSAMGNTFVQCICSSLLSVIVGYVFAYAVVKAEIPGKKFFSLVPIIHLITPPFVGGLAFILLFGKQGFITHTILGLDVSLYGFWGLLVAQVLSFFPMAFLICSQVLRGINTNIEQSARSLGAGEFRIFLTVTLPLSWPGILSSFLFIAVSVLSDFGNPLIVGGRFRVLAVEIYTQLTGWLNIGTSAVLGIVLVIPSVILFLLQNRISKKLEVKTATVGGKSYGIVQTNRVPVLTKIILFSFVLIFSLFIIAQVIAIIAGSFQQLWGINTKLTLKHILAISNYGKELKNSVIFAMLSAVLSTVMATISSYLVHRTDVPLRKTLDVMAQLPSAIPGTLHGLSISIAANLLHFKNSTILIILAMTIAFMPFAYRIISNSFGQLGPNLDQSARSLGANQLISLLSVLVPLARGGIFSGFVYDFIRGVGTLSAVIFLVSFKTPLASIQLINLAEQGAWGRAAALAMVLTIITFVILGVGLILGKIINIRAGNKNVISFY
;
A
#
# COMPACT_ATOMS: atom_id res chain seq x y z
N MET A 1 19.60 -5.02 -38.96
CA MET A 1 18.29 -4.90 -39.62
C MET A 1 17.66 -3.60 -39.15
N LYS A 2 17.65 -2.55 -39.96
CA LYS A 2 16.94 -1.29 -39.68
C LYS A 2 15.45 -1.57 -39.84
N PHE A 3 14.71 -1.55 -38.73
CA PHE A 3 13.26 -1.68 -38.75
C PHE A 3 12.64 -0.44 -39.40
N ASP A 4 11.77 -0.71 -40.37
CA ASP A 4 11.02 0.31 -41.10
C ASP A 4 10.01 0.97 -40.15
N SER A 5 10.36 2.17 -39.66
CA SER A 5 9.71 2.85 -38.53
C SER A 5 8.55 3.77 -38.93
N SER A 6 8.20 3.85 -40.24
CA SER A 6 7.41 5.00 -40.70
C SER A 6 5.88 4.87 -40.59
N ARG A 7 5.32 3.66 -40.42
CA ARG A 7 3.85 3.50 -40.36
C ARG A 7 3.27 3.32 -38.96
N ASN A 8 4.13 3.03 -37.94
CA ASN A 8 3.72 2.71 -36.57
C ASN A 8 4.07 3.78 -35.52
N SER A 9 4.79 4.83 -35.91
CA SER A 9 5.30 5.83 -34.96
C SER A 9 4.23 6.78 -34.40
N LYS A 10 3.17 7.07 -35.15
CA LYS A 10 2.17 8.08 -34.74
C LYS A 10 1.31 7.64 -33.55
N SER A 11 0.82 6.41 -33.53
CA SER A 11 -0.01 5.92 -32.41
C SER A 11 0.78 5.74 -31.11
N LEU A 12 2.05 5.27 -31.22
CA LEU A 12 2.94 5.17 -30.06
C LEU A 12 3.34 6.55 -29.53
N LEU A 13 3.65 7.48 -30.44
CA LEU A 13 3.99 8.83 -30.07
C LEU A 13 2.79 9.51 -29.37
N CYS A 14 1.58 9.32 -29.90
CA CYS A 14 0.35 9.79 -29.25
C CYS A 14 0.18 9.21 -27.86
N ALA A 15 0.33 7.88 -27.68
CA ALA A 15 0.23 7.24 -26.39
C ALA A 15 1.30 7.75 -25.41
N TRP A 16 2.54 7.91 -25.89
CA TRP A 16 3.64 8.48 -25.10
C TRP A 16 3.35 9.93 -24.68
N ILE A 17 2.86 10.77 -25.59
CA ILE A 17 2.50 12.17 -25.30
C ILE A 17 1.39 12.21 -24.25
N ILE A 18 0.31 11.39 -24.40
CA ILE A 18 -0.79 11.34 -23.45
C ILE A 18 -0.28 10.99 -22.04
N VAL A 19 0.58 9.98 -21.93
CA VAL A 19 1.13 9.56 -20.65
C VAL A 19 2.09 10.62 -20.08
N ALA A 20 2.94 11.20 -20.92
CA ALA A 20 3.87 12.26 -20.50
C ALA A 20 3.10 13.51 -20.02
N VAL A 21 2.09 13.95 -20.77
CA VAL A 21 1.23 15.08 -20.38
C VAL A 21 0.50 14.79 -19.09
N PHE A 22 -0.05 13.57 -18.92
CA PHE A 22 -0.68 13.16 -17.68
C PHE A 22 0.25 13.32 -16.48
N PHE A 23 1.49 12.81 -16.56
CA PHE A 23 2.46 12.96 -15.46
C PHE A 23 2.90 14.40 -15.26
N CYS A 24 3.10 15.15 -16.33
CA CYS A 24 3.49 16.57 -16.23
C CYS A 24 2.39 17.39 -15.54
N VAL A 25 1.14 17.22 -15.95
CA VAL A 25 0.00 18.01 -15.43
C VAL A 25 -0.44 17.53 -14.05
N CYS A 26 -0.45 16.22 -13.81
CA CYS A 26 -1.05 15.67 -12.60
C CYS A 26 -0.02 15.40 -11.48
N VAL A 27 1.28 15.32 -11.78
CA VAL A 27 2.32 15.07 -10.79
C VAL A 27 3.31 16.24 -10.69
N ILE A 28 3.97 16.60 -11.80
CA ILE A 28 5.04 17.60 -11.77
C ILE A 28 4.48 18.98 -11.48
N PHE A 29 3.47 19.41 -12.22
CA PHE A 29 2.88 20.75 -12.07
C PHE A 29 2.37 21.01 -10.65
N PRO A 30 1.57 20.11 -9.99
CA PRO A 30 1.17 20.31 -8.61
C PRO A 30 2.35 20.40 -7.63
N LEU A 31 3.40 19.59 -7.80
CA LEU A 31 4.60 19.68 -6.97
C LEU A 31 5.33 21.01 -7.12
N VAL A 32 5.43 21.51 -8.36
CA VAL A 32 6.01 22.84 -8.62
C VAL A 32 5.18 23.93 -7.94
N CYS A 33 3.84 23.82 -7.96
CA CYS A 33 2.96 24.76 -7.25
C CYS A 33 3.22 24.80 -5.74
N VAL A 34 3.49 23.63 -5.10
CA VAL A 34 3.89 23.59 -3.69
C VAL A 34 5.23 24.29 -3.47
N LEU A 35 6.22 23.98 -4.32
CA LEU A 35 7.56 24.58 -4.20
C LEU A 35 7.51 26.10 -4.32
N THR A 36 6.65 26.63 -5.20
CA THR A 36 6.52 28.07 -5.46
C THR A 36 5.62 28.79 -4.45
N SER A 37 4.77 28.07 -3.70
CA SER A 37 3.91 28.65 -2.67
C SER A 37 4.63 28.91 -1.34
N ALA A 38 5.78 28.30 -1.11
CA ALA A 38 6.62 28.50 0.07
C ALA A 38 7.53 29.74 -0.11
N LYS A 39 7.45 30.69 0.84
CA LYS A 39 8.30 31.87 0.89
C LYS A 39 9.53 31.65 1.77
N ILE A 40 10.58 32.44 1.61
CA ILE A 40 11.80 32.37 2.44
C ILE A 40 11.47 32.50 3.93
N ALA A 41 10.51 33.35 4.28
CA ALA A 41 10.03 33.51 5.66
C ALA A 41 9.47 32.22 6.24
N ASP A 42 8.75 31.40 5.46
CA ASP A 42 8.19 30.14 5.89
C ASP A 42 9.29 29.11 6.20
N TYR A 43 10.33 29.06 5.33
CA TYR A 43 11.52 28.24 5.61
C TYR A 43 12.20 28.66 6.92
N ARG A 44 12.41 29.96 7.10
CA ARG A 44 12.99 30.47 8.33
C ARG A 44 12.17 30.04 9.55
N THR A 45 10.84 30.18 9.49
CA THR A 45 9.93 29.78 10.58
C THR A 45 10.06 28.29 10.89
N VAL A 46 10.05 27.43 9.86
CA VAL A 46 10.13 25.97 10.06
C VAL A 46 11.50 25.56 10.63
N PHE A 47 12.59 26.18 10.18
CA PHE A 47 13.93 25.81 10.66
C PHE A 47 14.41 26.54 11.90
N THR A 48 13.64 27.49 12.46
CA THR A 48 14.01 28.18 13.72
C THR A 48 13.14 27.76 14.89
N GLN A 49 11.93 27.28 14.67
CA GLN A 49 11.02 26.93 15.77
C GLN A 49 11.25 25.50 16.29
N PRO A 50 11.45 25.32 17.62
CA PRO A 50 11.71 24.01 18.23
C PRO A 50 10.60 22.98 17.99
N VAL A 51 9.36 23.43 17.80
CA VAL A 51 8.20 22.57 17.55
C VAL A 51 8.38 21.74 16.27
N TRP A 52 8.91 22.37 15.22
CA TRP A 52 9.12 21.68 13.92
C TRP A 52 10.32 20.73 13.97
N HIS A 53 11.39 21.11 14.70
CA HIS A 53 12.52 20.20 14.92
C HIS A 53 12.06 18.93 15.66
N SER A 54 11.22 19.09 16.67
CA SER A 54 10.64 17.95 17.38
C SER A 54 9.78 17.09 16.47
N ALA A 55 8.92 17.68 15.64
CA ALA A 55 8.09 16.94 14.69
C ALA A 55 8.91 16.22 13.63
N MET A 56 10.00 16.83 13.11
CA MET A 56 10.95 16.18 12.21
C MET A 56 11.63 14.99 12.89
N GLY A 57 12.22 15.20 14.08
CA GLY A 57 12.87 14.13 14.85
C GLY A 57 11.93 12.97 15.15
N ASN A 58 10.72 13.28 15.62
CA ASN A 58 9.67 12.28 15.88
C ASN A 58 9.33 11.47 14.63
N THR A 59 9.17 12.12 13.47
CA THR A 59 8.86 11.47 12.21
C THR A 59 9.95 10.48 11.80
N PHE A 60 11.23 10.88 11.92
CA PHE A 60 12.34 10.00 11.57
C PHE A 60 12.50 8.84 12.55
N VAL A 61 12.42 9.09 13.84
CA VAL A 61 12.48 8.03 14.87
C VAL A 61 11.35 7.03 14.66
N GLN A 62 10.13 7.52 14.47
CA GLN A 62 8.96 6.70 14.22
C GLN A 62 9.12 5.87 12.92
N CYS A 63 9.60 6.50 11.85
CA CYS A 63 9.85 5.83 10.58
C CYS A 63 10.83 4.66 10.73
N ILE A 64 11.96 4.88 11.38
CA ILE A 64 12.98 3.83 11.57
C ILE A 64 12.44 2.70 12.48
N CYS A 65 11.86 3.05 13.63
CA CYS A 65 11.38 2.07 14.59
C CYS A 65 10.22 1.23 14.03
N SER A 66 9.22 1.88 13.42
CA SER A 66 8.06 1.18 12.85
C SER A 66 8.46 0.30 11.67
N SER A 67 9.35 0.79 10.80
CA SER A 67 9.79 0.01 9.64
C SER A 67 10.62 -1.19 10.06
N LEU A 68 11.55 -1.01 10.99
CA LEU A 68 12.40 -2.09 11.48
C LEU A 68 11.58 -3.19 12.14
N LEU A 69 10.69 -2.82 13.06
CA LEU A 69 9.84 -3.79 13.75
C LEU A 69 8.85 -4.47 12.80
N SER A 70 8.25 -3.73 11.85
CA SER A 70 7.36 -4.33 10.84
C SER A 70 8.08 -5.38 10.00
N VAL A 71 9.34 -5.12 9.62
CA VAL A 71 10.14 -6.07 8.85
C VAL A 71 10.54 -7.27 9.68
N ILE A 72 10.94 -7.08 10.93
CA ILE A 72 11.26 -8.19 11.84
C ILE A 72 10.05 -9.11 12.00
N VAL A 73 8.89 -8.54 12.35
CA VAL A 73 7.64 -9.29 12.50
C VAL A 73 7.25 -10.00 11.20
N GLY A 74 7.28 -9.27 10.08
CA GLY A 74 6.93 -9.82 8.76
C GLY A 74 7.88 -10.92 8.31
N TYR A 75 9.20 -10.78 8.56
CA TYR A 75 10.19 -11.81 8.21
C TYR A 75 10.04 -13.06 9.08
N VAL A 76 9.88 -12.91 10.39
CA VAL A 76 9.65 -14.05 11.30
C VAL A 76 8.38 -14.79 10.91
N PHE A 77 7.31 -14.05 10.62
CA PHE A 77 6.05 -14.61 10.16
C PHE A 77 6.22 -15.36 8.82
N ALA A 78 6.93 -14.76 7.85
CA ALA A 78 7.23 -15.38 6.56
C ALA A 78 8.09 -16.64 6.71
N TYR A 79 9.11 -16.61 7.57
CA TYR A 79 9.96 -17.77 7.85
C TYR A 79 9.16 -18.92 8.47
N ALA A 80 8.30 -18.61 9.43
CA ALA A 80 7.43 -19.58 10.08
C ALA A 80 6.49 -20.30 9.10
N VAL A 81 5.88 -19.55 8.17
CA VAL A 81 4.92 -20.09 7.20
C VAL A 81 5.60 -20.81 6.03
N VAL A 82 6.71 -20.24 5.51
CA VAL A 82 7.37 -20.71 4.27
C VAL A 82 8.41 -21.79 4.53
N LYS A 83 9.26 -21.59 5.55
CA LYS A 83 10.42 -22.46 5.83
C LYS A 83 10.18 -23.46 6.97
N ALA A 84 9.64 -23.00 8.10
CA ALA A 84 9.41 -23.87 9.25
C ALA A 84 8.16 -24.75 9.11
N GLU A 85 7.27 -24.43 8.18
CA GLU A 85 6.03 -25.16 7.92
C GLU A 85 5.23 -25.47 9.18
N ILE A 86 4.90 -24.40 9.93
CA ILE A 86 4.10 -24.52 11.16
C ILE A 86 2.72 -25.14 10.88
N PRO A 87 2.10 -25.82 11.87
CA PRO A 87 0.75 -26.32 11.74
C PRO A 87 -0.22 -25.19 11.38
N GLY A 88 -1.15 -25.42 10.46
CA GLY A 88 -2.11 -24.41 10.03
C GLY A 88 -1.52 -23.31 9.12
N LYS A 89 -0.33 -23.51 8.50
CA LYS A 89 0.36 -22.51 7.64
C LYS A 89 -0.56 -21.86 6.58
N LYS A 90 -1.55 -22.61 6.03
CA LYS A 90 -2.52 -22.05 5.07
C LYS A 90 -3.42 -20.99 5.71
N PHE A 91 -3.92 -21.23 6.90
CA PHE A 91 -4.73 -20.27 7.65
C PHE A 91 -3.89 -19.04 8.02
N PHE A 92 -2.72 -19.25 8.60
CA PHE A 92 -1.85 -18.16 9.02
C PHE A 92 -1.35 -17.31 7.84
N SER A 93 -1.17 -17.88 6.65
CA SER A 93 -0.82 -17.10 5.46
C SER A 93 -1.93 -16.16 4.99
N LEU A 94 -3.19 -16.45 5.31
CA LEU A 94 -4.34 -15.61 4.95
C LEU A 94 -4.52 -14.41 5.88
N VAL A 95 -4.14 -14.54 7.16
CA VAL A 95 -4.36 -13.49 8.17
C VAL A 95 -3.73 -12.14 7.79
N PRO A 96 -2.45 -12.05 7.38
CA PRO A 96 -1.87 -10.79 6.91
C PRO A 96 -2.58 -10.24 5.66
N ILE A 97 -3.04 -11.10 4.77
CA ILE A 97 -3.72 -10.70 3.53
C ILE A 97 -5.09 -10.08 3.85
N ILE A 98 -5.85 -10.69 4.75
CA ILE A 98 -7.15 -10.15 5.21
C ILE A 98 -6.95 -8.77 5.83
N HIS A 99 -5.92 -8.61 6.65
CA HIS A 99 -5.61 -7.31 7.26
C HIS A 99 -5.23 -6.25 6.22
N LEU A 100 -4.54 -6.63 5.15
CA LEU A 100 -4.17 -5.72 4.06
C LEU A 100 -5.38 -5.20 3.27
N ILE A 101 -6.45 -5.99 3.19
CA ILE A 101 -7.69 -5.63 2.49
C ILE A 101 -8.53 -4.64 3.33
N THR A 102 -8.41 -4.69 4.67
CA THR A 102 -9.10 -3.70 5.52
C THR A 102 -8.53 -2.30 5.29
N PRO A 103 -9.37 -1.25 5.20
CA PRO A 103 -8.89 0.12 5.05
C PRO A 103 -7.89 0.50 6.17
N PRO A 104 -6.76 1.16 5.87
CA PRO A 104 -5.67 1.39 6.84
C PRO A 104 -6.09 2.07 8.16
N PHE A 105 -7.00 3.04 8.08
CA PHE A 105 -7.48 3.77 9.26
C PHE A 105 -8.40 2.92 10.16
N VAL A 106 -8.96 1.82 9.65
CA VAL A 106 -9.76 0.86 10.45
C VAL A 106 -8.88 0.20 11.50
N GLY A 107 -7.60 -0.04 11.18
CA GLY A 107 -6.60 -0.53 12.14
C GLY A 107 -6.37 0.44 13.31
N GLY A 108 -6.26 1.75 13.03
CA GLY A 108 -6.13 2.78 14.07
C GLY A 108 -7.37 2.87 14.98
N LEU A 109 -8.57 2.80 14.38
CA LEU A 109 -9.81 2.75 15.14
C LEU A 109 -9.88 1.49 16.03
N ALA A 110 -9.60 0.31 15.45
CA ALA A 110 -9.58 -0.94 16.21
C ALA A 110 -8.55 -0.91 17.34
N PHE A 111 -7.39 -0.27 17.10
CA PHE A 111 -6.38 -0.05 18.14
C PHE A 111 -6.95 0.74 19.32
N ILE A 112 -7.69 1.81 19.07
CA ILE A 112 -8.34 2.60 20.13
C ILE A 112 -9.41 1.78 20.87
N LEU A 113 -10.22 1.02 20.16
CA LEU A 113 -11.22 0.15 20.78
C LEU A 113 -10.58 -0.92 21.67
N LEU A 114 -9.38 -1.38 21.36
CA LEU A 114 -8.65 -2.37 22.17
C LEU A 114 -7.80 -1.74 23.28
N PHE A 115 -7.08 -0.64 22.98
CA PHE A 115 -6.02 -0.08 23.83
C PHE A 115 -6.24 1.39 24.22
N GLY A 116 -7.33 2.01 23.84
CA GLY A 116 -7.69 3.35 24.28
C GLY A 116 -8.00 3.39 25.79
N LYS A 117 -8.32 4.58 26.31
CA LYS A 117 -8.63 4.77 27.74
C LYS A 117 -9.79 3.88 28.21
N GLN A 118 -10.80 3.66 27.37
CA GLN A 118 -11.92 2.73 27.58
C GLN A 118 -11.75 1.46 26.72
N GLY A 119 -10.51 1.09 26.41
CA GLY A 119 -10.19 -0.04 25.56
C GLY A 119 -10.48 -1.37 26.23
N PHE A 120 -10.90 -2.35 25.43
CA PHE A 120 -11.24 -3.67 25.95
C PHE A 120 -10.06 -4.35 26.68
N ILE A 121 -8.85 -4.25 26.14
CA ILE A 121 -7.66 -4.86 26.76
C ILE A 121 -7.18 -4.00 27.94
N THR A 122 -7.03 -2.69 27.75
CA THR A 122 -6.47 -1.81 28.78
C THR A 122 -7.41 -1.65 29.97
N HIS A 123 -8.66 -1.31 29.74
CA HIS A 123 -9.61 -1.02 30.81
C HIS A 123 -10.33 -2.29 31.30
N THR A 124 -10.93 -3.10 30.37
CA THR A 124 -11.80 -4.20 30.80
C THR A 124 -11.00 -5.42 31.29
N ILE A 125 -9.87 -5.78 30.63
CA ILE A 125 -9.08 -6.96 31.03
C ILE A 125 -8.03 -6.60 32.09
N LEU A 126 -7.25 -5.51 31.84
CA LEU A 126 -6.11 -5.16 32.70
C LEU A 126 -6.47 -4.19 33.82
N GLY A 127 -7.65 -3.58 33.80
CA GLY A 127 -8.08 -2.59 34.79
C GLY A 127 -7.22 -1.33 34.83
N LEU A 128 -6.55 -1.00 33.72
CA LEU A 128 -5.62 0.12 33.62
C LEU A 128 -6.30 1.34 33.01
N ASP A 129 -6.26 2.48 33.70
CA ASP A 129 -6.70 3.78 33.17
C ASP A 129 -5.61 4.49 32.35
N VAL A 130 -4.88 3.72 31.54
CA VAL A 130 -3.77 4.23 30.71
C VAL A 130 -4.23 4.30 29.27
N SER A 131 -3.94 5.40 28.61
CA SER A 131 -4.10 5.50 27.15
C SER A 131 -2.75 5.29 26.46
N LEU A 132 -2.69 4.34 25.53
CA LEU A 132 -1.50 4.08 24.72
C LEU A 132 -1.38 5.05 23.53
N TYR A 133 -1.79 6.31 23.71
CA TYR A 133 -1.57 7.37 22.71
C TYR A 133 -0.11 7.83 22.72
N GLY A 134 0.37 8.30 21.57
CA GLY A 134 1.72 8.81 21.42
C GLY A 134 2.65 7.81 20.72
N PHE A 135 3.95 7.91 21.01
CA PHE A 135 4.97 7.12 20.32
C PHE A 135 4.69 5.59 20.33
N TRP A 136 4.44 5.02 21.52
CA TRP A 136 4.27 3.56 21.65
C TRP A 136 3.00 3.05 20.99
N GLY A 137 1.90 3.75 21.14
CA GLY A 137 0.66 3.38 20.48
C GLY A 137 0.76 3.49 18.97
N LEU A 138 1.36 4.57 18.49
CA LEU A 138 1.61 4.77 17.06
C LEU A 138 2.55 3.70 16.50
N LEU A 139 3.60 3.32 17.25
CA LEU A 139 4.53 2.27 16.88
C LEU A 139 3.80 0.94 16.67
N VAL A 140 2.99 0.51 17.64
CA VAL A 140 2.23 -0.74 17.54
C VAL A 140 1.20 -0.67 16.40
N ALA A 141 0.45 0.42 16.27
CA ALA A 141 -0.54 0.59 15.21
C ALA A 141 0.11 0.51 13.82
N GLN A 142 1.26 1.16 13.63
CA GLN A 142 1.99 1.13 12.35
C GLN A 142 2.63 -0.23 12.07
N VAL A 143 3.21 -0.90 13.08
CA VAL A 143 3.75 -2.25 12.92
C VAL A 143 2.66 -3.20 12.43
N LEU A 144 1.48 -3.17 13.03
CA LEU A 144 0.35 -4.00 12.63
C LEU A 144 -0.16 -3.66 11.23
N SER A 145 -0.16 -2.37 10.86
CA SER A 145 -0.60 -1.93 9.53
C SER A 145 0.37 -2.32 8.41
N PHE A 146 1.69 -2.38 8.69
CA PHE A 146 2.70 -2.55 7.65
C PHE A 146 3.41 -3.91 7.64
N PHE A 147 3.40 -4.70 8.75
CA PHE A 147 4.01 -6.03 8.71
C PHE A 147 3.42 -6.98 7.65
N PRO A 148 2.13 -6.89 7.22
CA PRO A 148 1.61 -7.73 6.15
C PRO A 148 2.34 -7.53 4.82
N MET A 149 2.76 -6.30 4.52
CA MET A 149 3.57 -6.01 3.34
C MET A 149 4.97 -6.61 3.46
N ALA A 150 5.60 -6.49 4.64
CA ALA A 150 6.86 -7.16 4.93
C ALA A 150 6.74 -8.68 4.76
N PHE A 151 5.69 -9.28 5.31
CA PHE A 151 5.39 -10.69 5.15
C PHE A 151 5.32 -11.13 3.68
N LEU A 152 4.60 -10.38 2.84
CA LEU A 152 4.47 -10.71 1.42
C LEU A 152 5.82 -10.65 0.69
N ILE A 153 6.58 -9.56 0.88
CA ILE A 153 7.89 -9.38 0.22
C ILE A 153 8.88 -10.45 0.71
N CYS A 154 8.98 -10.66 2.01
CA CYS A 154 9.88 -11.64 2.59
C CYS A 154 9.49 -13.09 2.23
N SER A 155 8.19 -13.39 2.15
CA SER A 155 7.70 -14.71 1.71
C SER A 155 8.11 -15.03 0.27
N GLN A 156 8.02 -14.06 -0.63
CA GLN A 156 8.47 -14.24 -2.03
C GLN A 156 9.97 -14.52 -2.10
N VAL A 157 10.76 -13.76 -1.35
CA VAL A 157 12.22 -13.94 -1.30
C VAL A 157 12.60 -15.31 -0.71
N LEU A 158 11.98 -15.70 0.42
CA LEU A 158 12.24 -16.99 1.06
C LEU A 158 11.84 -18.19 0.17
N ARG A 159 10.75 -18.07 -0.61
CA ARG A 159 10.37 -19.08 -1.63
C ARG A 159 11.34 -19.16 -2.80
N GLY A 160 12.00 -18.05 -3.14
CA GLY A 160 13.00 -17.97 -4.22
C GLY A 160 14.37 -18.56 -3.85
N ILE A 161 14.65 -18.83 -2.59
CA ILE A 161 15.92 -19.44 -2.15
C ILE A 161 15.94 -20.92 -2.57
N ASN A 162 16.97 -21.30 -3.35
CA ASN A 162 17.14 -22.66 -3.80
C ASN A 162 17.39 -23.60 -2.61
N THR A 163 16.48 -24.55 -2.40
CA THR A 163 16.55 -25.53 -1.31
C THR A 163 17.76 -26.44 -1.38
N ASN A 164 18.36 -26.64 -2.58
CA ASN A 164 19.57 -27.46 -2.74
C ASN A 164 20.77 -26.87 -1.98
N ILE A 165 20.86 -25.55 -1.86
CA ILE A 165 21.95 -24.89 -1.10
C ILE A 165 21.81 -25.22 0.40
N GLU A 166 20.59 -25.17 0.93
CA GLU A 166 20.30 -25.52 2.33
C GLU A 166 20.56 -27.02 2.59
N GLN A 167 20.22 -27.88 1.63
CA GLN A 167 20.49 -29.32 1.70
C GLN A 167 21.99 -29.63 1.64
N SER A 168 22.74 -28.98 0.75
CA SER A 168 24.22 -29.15 0.68
C SER A 168 24.88 -28.73 1.98
N ALA A 169 24.48 -27.62 2.58
CA ALA A 169 24.99 -27.19 3.89
C ALA A 169 24.68 -28.23 4.99
N ARG A 170 23.49 -28.84 4.93
CA ARG A 170 23.07 -29.89 5.86
C ARG A 170 23.91 -31.17 5.67
N SER A 171 24.19 -31.57 4.43
CA SER A 171 25.05 -32.72 4.11
C SER A 171 26.48 -32.51 4.59
N LEU A 172 26.95 -31.27 4.70
CA LEU A 172 28.22 -30.87 5.29
C LEU A 172 28.19 -30.79 6.83
N GLY A 173 27.10 -31.23 7.49
CA GLY A 173 26.95 -31.26 8.93
C GLY A 173 26.51 -29.95 9.59
N ALA A 174 26.07 -28.96 8.83
CA ALA A 174 25.57 -27.72 9.42
C ALA A 174 24.20 -27.93 10.09
N GLY A 175 24.09 -27.54 11.37
CA GLY A 175 22.81 -27.52 12.07
C GLY A 175 21.86 -26.41 11.53
N GLU A 176 20.56 -26.54 11.77
CA GLU A 176 19.52 -25.65 11.22
C GLU A 176 19.73 -24.17 11.56
N PHE A 177 20.15 -23.84 12.78
CA PHE A 177 20.46 -22.47 13.19
C PHE A 177 21.66 -21.90 12.43
N ARG A 178 22.68 -22.73 12.17
CA ARG A 178 23.85 -22.33 11.36
C ARG A 178 23.43 -22.11 9.90
N ILE A 179 22.60 -22.98 9.34
CA ILE A 179 22.03 -22.82 7.99
C ILE A 179 21.23 -21.52 7.90
N PHE A 180 20.39 -21.23 8.90
CA PHE A 180 19.65 -19.98 8.95
C PHE A 180 20.59 -18.76 8.90
N LEU A 181 21.61 -18.70 9.74
CA LEU A 181 22.52 -17.55 9.83
C LEU A 181 23.48 -17.43 8.64
N THR A 182 23.95 -18.55 8.07
CA THR A 182 24.98 -18.53 7.02
C THR A 182 24.44 -18.64 5.61
N VAL A 183 23.23 -19.16 5.42
CA VAL A 183 22.62 -19.38 4.10
C VAL A 183 21.33 -18.58 3.95
N THR A 184 20.30 -18.89 4.78
CA THR A 184 18.95 -18.34 4.56
C THR A 184 18.90 -16.84 4.79
N LEU A 185 19.45 -16.35 5.90
CA LEU A 185 19.44 -14.93 6.25
C LEU A 185 20.27 -14.08 5.27
N PRO A 186 21.53 -14.43 4.92
CA PRO A 186 22.29 -13.67 3.93
C PRO A 186 21.67 -13.66 2.53
N LEU A 187 21.09 -14.77 2.08
CA LEU A 187 20.41 -14.83 0.78
C LEU A 187 19.10 -14.02 0.78
N SER A 188 18.44 -13.90 1.93
CA SER A 188 17.22 -13.09 2.07
C SER A 188 17.51 -11.60 2.38
N TRP A 189 18.73 -11.22 2.74
CA TRP A 189 19.10 -9.87 3.16
C TRP A 189 18.70 -8.77 2.17
N PRO A 190 18.91 -8.92 0.85
CA PRO A 190 18.48 -7.90 -0.10
C PRO A 190 16.94 -7.70 -0.13
N GLY A 191 16.19 -8.79 0.08
CA GLY A 191 14.73 -8.71 0.21
C GLY A 191 14.27 -8.06 1.50
N ILE A 192 14.95 -8.35 2.62
CA ILE A 192 14.73 -7.69 3.92
C ILE A 192 14.96 -6.19 3.78
N LEU A 193 16.09 -5.79 3.16
CA LEU A 193 16.41 -4.38 2.95
C LEU A 193 15.42 -3.68 2.01
N SER A 194 15.01 -4.35 0.92
CA SER A 194 13.97 -3.82 0.02
C SER A 194 12.63 -3.63 0.74
N SER A 195 12.25 -4.59 1.60
CA SER A 195 11.06 -4.53 2.45
C SER A 195 11.14 -3.36 3.43
N PHE A 196 12.28 -3.19 4.11
CA PHE A 196 12.51 -2.08 5.03
C PHE A 196 12.34 -0.73 4.36
N LEU A 197 12.98 -0.52 3.21
CA LEU A 197 12.89 0.74 2.47
C LEU A 197 11.47 1.01 1.97
N PHE A 198 10.77 -0.03 1.50
CA PHE A 198 9.37 0.08 1.07
C PHE A 198 8.45 0.50 2.23
N ILE A 199 8.62 -0.13 3.39
CA ILE A 199 7.82 0.19 4.58
C ILE A 199 8.19 1.57 5.11
N ALA A 200 9.47 1.95 5.11
CA ALA A 200 9.90 3.28 5.53
C ALA A 200 9.21 4.40 4.73
N VAL A 201 9.13 4.26 3.39
CA VAL A 201 8.37 5.19 2.55
C VAL A 201 6.88 5.17 2.91
N SER A 202 6.32 3.98 3.19
CA SER A 202 4.90 3.84 3.56
C SER A 202 4.60 4.47 4.92
N VAL A 203 5.49 4.34 5.90
CA VAL A 203 5.37 4.97 7.24
C VAL A 203 5.48 6.48 7.15
N LEU A 204 6.42 7.03 6.35
CA LEU A 204 6.50 8.48 6.10
C LEU A 204 5.24 9.03 5.43
N SER A 205 4.57 8.20 4.62
CA SER A 205 3.32 8.56 3.94
C SER A 205 2.07 8.31 4.78
N ASP A 206 2.22 7.67 5.94
CA ASP A 206 1.10 7.36 6.82
C ASP A 206 0.60 8.62 7.53
N PHE A 207 -0.65 8.93 7.31
CA PHE A 207 -1.35 10.03 7.93
C PHE A 207 -2.43 9.54 8.90
N GLY A 208 -3.08 8.43 8.56
CA GLY A 208 -4.26 7.95 9.27
C GLY A 208 -3.97 7.47 10.70
N ASN A 209 -2.94 6.62 10.88
CA ASN A 209 -2.57 6.15 12.21
C ASN A 209 -2.07 7.29 13.11
N PRO A 210 -1.15 8.17 12.67
CA PRO A 210 -0.72 9.31 13.49
C PRO A 210 -1.85 10.26 13.87
N LEU A 211 -2.79 10.53 12.98
CA LEU A 211 -3.92 11.40 13.25
C LEU A 211 -4.81 10.85 14.38
N ILE A 212 -5.03 9.52 14.38
CA ILE A 212 -5.93 8.86 15.33
C ILE A 212 -5.21 8.50 16.65
N VAL A 213 -3.97 7.99 16.58
CA VAL A 213 -3.26 7.40 17.74
C VAL A 213 -2.10 8.28 18.22
N GLY A 214 -1.64 9.24 17.41
CA GLY A 214 -0.45 10.05 17.71
C GLY A 214 -0.57 10.91 18.97
N GLY A 215 -1.75 11.41 19.29
CA GLY A 215 -1.97 12.25 20.46
C GLY A 215 -1.04 13.47 20.48
N ARG A 216 -0.19 13.58 21.54
CA ARG A 216 0.80 14.67 21.66
C ARG A 216 2.11 14.41 20.90
N PHE A 217 2.29 13.21 20.34
CA PHE A 217 3.48 12.87 19.56
C PHE A 217 3.30 13.38 18.11
N ARG A 218 3.79 14.59 17.88
CA ARG A 218 3.64 15.29 16.60
C ARG A 218 4.53 14.68 15.52
N VAL A 219 3.94 14.42 14.35
CA VAL A 219 4.66 13.98 13.14
C VAL A 219 4.32 14.86 11.96
N LEU A 220 5.25 15.01 11.02
CA LEU A 220 5.14 15.94 9.89
C LEU A 220 3.86 15.76 9.07
N ALA A 221 3.43 14.51 8.82
CA ALA A 221 2.23 14.24 8.02
C ALA A 221 0.96 14.85 8.63
N VAL A 222 0.82 14.82 9.95
CA VAL A 222 -0.32 15.42 10.67
C VAL A 222 -0.15 16.94 10.77
N GLU A 223 1.08 17.43 10.97
CA GLU A 223 1.33 18.88 11.05
C GLU A 223 1.07 19.58 9.71
N ILE A 224 1.37 18.96 8.57
CA ILE A 224 0.98 19.47 7.23
C ILE A 224 -0.54 19.72 7.18
N TYR A 225 -1.32 18.76 7.65
CA TYR A 225 -2.78 18.88 7.71
C TYR A 225 -3.23 19.98 8.66
N THR A 226 -2.69 20.00 9.87
CA THR A 226 -3.06 20.98 10.90
C THR A 226 -2.72 22.41 10.48
N GLN A 227 -1.56 22.62 9.83
CA GLN A 227 -1.16 23.94 9.33
C GLN A 227 -2.09 24.43 8.22
N LEU A 228 -2.51 23.55 7.31
CA LEU A 228 -3.39 23.95 6.21
C LEU A 228 -4.83 24.16 6.66
N THR A 229 -5.40 23.21 7.42
CA THR A 229 -6.83 23.21 7.76
C THR A 229 -7.14 23.97 9.04
N GLY A 230 -6.25 23.90 10.04
CA GLY A 230 -6.44 24.56 11.33
C GLY A 230 -5.97 26.01 11.31
N TRP A 231 -4.80 26.28 10.70
CA TRP A 231 -4.19 27.62 10.73
C TRP A 231 -4.24 28.34 9.39
N LEU A 232 -4.75 27.71 8.33
CA LEU A 232 -4.80 28.25 6.96
C LEU A 232 -3.43 28.75 6.44
N ASN A 233 -2.35 28.17 6.97
CA ASN A 233 -0.98 28.55 6.64
C ASN A 233 -0.42 27.64 5.54
N ILE A 234 -0.65 28.02 4.28
CA ILE A 234 -0.21 27.29 3.10
C ILE A 234 1.32 27.22 3.04
N GLY A 235 2.02 28.34 3.34
CA GLY A 235 3.48 28.42 3.24
C GLY A 235 4.17 27.43 4.18
N THR A 236 3.84 27.43 5.47
CA THR A 236 4.40 26.48 6.44
C THR A 236 4.03 25.04 6.08
N SER A 237 2.77 24.76 5.69
CA SER A 237 2.34 23.44 5.26
C SER A 237 3.15 22.93 4.05
N ALA A 238 3.44 23.81 3.07
CA ALA A 238 4.25 23.50 1.91
C ALA A 238 5.70 23.15 2.28
N VAL A 239 6.34 23.95 3.17
CA VAL A 239 7.72 23.67 3.63
C VAL A 239 7.80 22.34 4.37
N LEU A 240 6.85 22.05 5.29
CA LEU A 240 6.81 20.77 6.02
C LEU A 240 6.64 19.59 5.02
N GLY A 241 5.83 19.77 3.98
CA GLY A 241 5.68 18.80 2.91
C GLY A 241 6.97 18.55 2.12
N ILE A 242 7.71 19.63 1.79
CA ILE A 242 9.02 19.54 1.12
C ILE A 242 10.04 18.80 1.99
N VAL A 243 10.08 19.11 3.29
CA VAL A 243 10.96 18.42 4.24
C VAL A 243 10.63 16.93 4.33
N LEU A 244 9.36 16.55 4.25
CA LEU A 244 8.92 15.15 4.30
C LEU A 244 9.20 14.40 2.99
N VAL A 245 9.10 15.06 1.83
CA VAL A 245 9.30 14.41 0.53
C VAL A 245 10.76 14.07 0.24
N ILE A 246 11.71 14.89 0.71
CA ILE A 246 13.13 14.66 0.45
C ILE A 246 13.60 13.27 0.92
N PRO A 247 13.44 12.87 2.21
CA PRO A 247 13.80 11.54 2.65
C PRO A 247 12.98 10.44 1.97
N SER A 248 11.70 10.68 1.69
CA SER A 248 10.85 9.72 1.00
C SER A 248 11.36 9.40 -0.40
N VAL A 249 11.77 10.41 -1.18
CA VAL A 249 12.36 10.23 -2.51
C VAL A 249 13.71 9.52 -2.43
N ILE A 250 14.56 9.87 -1.46
CA ILE A 250 15.86 9.20 -1.26
C ILE A 250 15.65 7.71 -0.98
N LEU A 251 14.77 7.37 -0.03
CA LEU A 251 14.45 5.99 0.33
C LEU A 251 13.86 5.22 -0.87
N PHE A 252 12.97 5.86 -1.62
CA PHE A 252 12.39 5.28 -2.84
C PHE A 252 13.45 4.98 -3.91
N LEU A 253 14.37 5.91 -4.18
CA LEU A 253 15.43 5.70 -5.16
C LEU A 253 16.36 4.56 -4.74
N LEU A 254 16.70 4.47 -3.45
CA LEU A 254 17.48 3.36 -2.89
C LEU A 254 16.72 2.05 -3.03
N GLN A 255 15.44 2.01 -2.67
CA GLN A 255 14.58 0.83 -2.80
C GLN A 255 14.49 0.35 -4.26
N ASN A 256 14.28 1.28 -5.21
CA ASN A 256 14.17 0.93 -6.63
C ASN A 256 15.48 0.35 -7.18
N ARG A 257 16.65 0.89 -6.76
CA ARG A 257 17.96 0.33 -7.13
C ARG A 257 18.17 -1.08 -6.59
N ILE A 258 17.77 -1.34 -5.35
CA ILE A 258 17.93 -2.65 -4.71
C ILE A 258 16.99 -3.67 -5.33
N SER A 259 15.72 -3.32 -5.54
CA SER A 259 14.73 -4.20 -6.17
C SER A 259 15.14 -4.63 -7.59
N LYS A 260 15.63 -3.70 -8.42
CA LYS A 260 16.15 -4.02 -9.77
C LYS A 260 17.34 -4.98 -9.73
N LYS A 261 18.26 -4.85 -8.74
CA LYS A 261 19.37 -5.81 -8.58
C LYS A 261 18.90 -7.19 -8.15
N LEU A 262 17.82 -7.28 -7.38
CA LEU A 262 17.22 -8.56 -6.97
C LEU A 262 16.58 -9.29 -8.15
N GLU A 263 15.80 -8.58 -8.97
CA GLU A 263 15.16 -9.15 -10.17
C GLU A 263 16.19 -9.76 -11.12
N VAL A 264 17.30 -9.08 -11.36
CA VAL A 264 18.40 -9.60 -12.21
C VAL A 264 19.03 -10.86 -11.60
N LYS A 265 19.29 -10.89 -10.29
CA LYS A 265 19.89 -12.06 -9.62
C LYS A 265 18.95 -13.26 -9.59
N THR A 266 17.66 -13.07 -9.35
CA THR A 266 16.69 -14.17 -9.37
C THR A 266 16.48 -14.73 -10.77
N ALA A 267 16.56 -13.91 -11.81
CA ALA A 267 16.49 -14.35 -13.20
C ALA A 267 17.72 -15.17 -13.64
N THR A 268 18.90 -14.85 -13.09
CA THR A 268 20.16 -15.55 -13.47
C THR A 268 20.44 -16.81 -12.65
N VAL A 269 19.98 -16.88 -11.40
CA VAL A 269 20.19 -18.05 -10.51
C VAL A 269 19.00 -19.03 -10.55
N GLY A 270 17.86 -18.59 -11.05
CA GLY A 270 16.62 -19.35 -11.10
C GLY A 270 16.33 -19.92 -12.48
N GLY A 271 17.06 -20.93 -12.90
CA GLY A 271 16.39 -21.96 -13.70
C GLY A 271 15.16 -22.42 -12.91
N LYS A 272 13.95 -22.45 -13.54
CA LYS A 272 12.68 -22.87 -12.92
C LYS A 272 12.82 -24.18 -12.15
N SER A 273 13.42 -24.13 -10.98
CA SER A 273 13.34 -25.21 -10.02
C SER A 273 12.14 -24.89 -9.12
N TYR A 274 10.96 -25.20 -9.61
CA TYR A 274 9.87 -25.62 -8.73
C TYR A 274 10.28 -26.97 -8.11
N GLY A 275 11.41 -26.99 -7.43
CA GLY A 275 11.77 -28.09 -6.54
C GLY A 275 10.69 -28.15 -5.49
N ILE A 276 10.09 -29.31 -5.30
CA ILE A 276 9.25 -29.66 -4.15
C ILE A 276 9.96 -29.04 -2.95
N VAL A 277 9.29 -28.10 -2.28
CA VAL A 277 9.78 -27.49 -1.03
C VAL A 277 9.89 -28.65 -0.03
N GLN A 278 11.08 -29.28 0.01
CA GLN A 278 11.32 -30.30 1.01
C GLN A 278 11.38 -29.60 2.36
N THR A 279 10.55 -30.06 3.27
CA THR A 279 10.37 -29.55 4.62
C THR A 279 11.70 -29.47 5.36
N ASN A 280 12.11 -28.27 5.72
CA ASN A 280 13.20 -28.08 6.65
C ASN A 280 12.86 -28.79 7.97
N ARG A 281 13.76 -29.64 8.45
CA ARG A 281 13.63 -30.29 9.77
C ARG A 281 13.96 -29.29 10.88
N VAL A 282 13.18 -28.22 10.96
CA VAL A 282 13.32 -27.23 12.03
C VAL A 282 13.06 -27.92 13.38
N PRO A 283 13.92 -27.72 14.41
CA PRO A 283 13.73 -28.30 15.74
C PRO A 283 12.34 -28.01 16.30
N VAL A 284 11.76 -28.97 17.00
CA VAL A 284 10.39 -28.87 17.53
C VAL A 284 10.22 -27.63 18.41
N LEU A 285 11.20 -27.33 19.27
CA LEU A 285 11.20 -26.13 20.12
C LEU A 285 11.10 -24.85 19.28
N THR A 286 11.88 -24.73 18.22
CA THR A 286 11.86 -23.57 17.30
C THR A 286 10.51 -23.47 16.60
N LYS A 287 9.91 -24.60 16.19
CA LYS A 287 8.54 -24.61 15.61
C LYS A 287 7.49 -24.12 16.61
N ILE A 288 7.59 -24.54 17.88
CA ILE A 288 6.67 -24.09 18.93
C ILE A 288 6.81 -22.57 19.14
N ILE A 289 8.02 -22.05 19.23
CA ILE A 289 8.26 -20.60 19.40
C ILE A 289 7.69 -19.82 18.21
N LEU A 290 7.98 -20.26 16.98
CA LEU A 290 7.48 -19.62 15.77
C LEU A 290 5.95 -19.72 15.67
N PHE A 291 5.37 -20.86 16.01
CA PHE A 291 3.91 -21.04 16.04
C PHE A 291 3.27 -20.11 17.06
N SER A 292 3.78 -20.04 18.29
CA SER A 292 3.28 -19.15 19.32
C SER A 292 3.35 -17.70 18.91
N PHE A 293 4.47 -17.27 18.28
CA PHE A 293 4.62 -15.93 17.74
C PHE A 293 3.54 -15.61 16.69
N VAL A 294 3.41 -16.48 15.68
CA VAL A 294 2.42 -16.31 14.61
C VAL A 294 1.00 -16.33 15.16
N LEU A 295 0.73 -17.21 16.13
CA LEU A 295 -0.58 -17.30 16.79
C LEU A 295 -0.92 -16.00 17.53
N ILE A 296 -0.01 -15.46 18.34
CA ILE A 296 -0.22 -14.21 19.09
C ILE A 296 -0.53 -13.05 18.13
N PHE A 297 0.27 -12.86 17.08
CA PHE A 297 0.01 -11.81 16.09
C PHE A 297 -1.31 -12.02 15.34
N SER A 298 -1.64 -13.27 14.99
CA SER A 298 -2.91 -13.60 14.32
C SER A 298 -4.11 -13.34 15.21
N LEU A 299 -4.05 -13.73 16.49
CA LEU A 299 -5.09 -13.43 17.47
C LEU A 299 -5.28 -11.92 17.64
N PHE A 300 -4.19 -11.16 17.61
CA PHE A 300 -4.26 -9.71 17.70
C PHE A 300 -4.98 -9.08 16.50
N ILE A 301 -4.69 -9.54 15.29
CA ILE A 301 -5.40 -9.09 14.08
C ILE A 301 -6.89 -9.47 14.13
N ILE A 302 -7.19 -10.70 14.54
CA ILE A 302 -8.56 -11.16 14.69
C ILE A 302 -9.29 -10.33 15.76
N ALA A 303 -8.62 -10.02 16.87
CA ALA A 303 -9.18 -9.17 17.94
C ALA A 303 -9.52 -7.76 17.41
N GLN A 304 -8.72 -7.17 16.50
CA GLN A 304 -9.05 -5.89 15.87
C GLN A 304 -10.36 -5.98 15.07
N VAL A 305 -10.55 -7.04 14.29
CA VAL A 305 -11.78 -7.25 13.52
C VAL A 305 -12.97 -7.44 14.46
N ILE A 306 -12.81 -8.27 15.50
CA ILE A 306 -13.84 -8.50 16.52
C ILE A 306 -14.19 -7.20 17.25
N ALA A 307 -13.20 -6.37 17.60
CA ALA A 307 -13.43 -5.09 18.28
C ALA A 307 -14.29 -4.14 17.44
N ILE A 308 -14.07 -4.07 16.13
CA ILE A 308 -14.88 -3.25 15.21
C ILE A 308 -16.32 -3.80 15.14
N ILE A 309 -16.46 -5.12 14.98
CA ILE A 309 -17.79 -5.74 14.95
C ILE A 309 -18.50 -5.50 16.29
N ALA A 310 -17.86 -5.82 17.41
CA ALA A 310 -18.43 -5.61 18.73
C ALA A 310 -18.76 -4.13 19.00
N GLY A 311 -17.86 -3.21 18.64
CA GLY A 311 -18.06 -1.78 18.79
C GLY A 311 -19.24 -1.23 17.98
N SER A 312 -19.56 -1.86 16.84
CA SER A 312 -20.72 -1.48 16.03
C SER A 312 -22.07 -1.91 16.64
N PHE A 313 -22.05 -2.88 17.53
CA PHE A 313 -23.25 -3.39 18.19
C PHE A 313 -23.40 -2.98 19.67
N GLN A 314 -22.37 -2.45 20.31
CA GLN A 314 -22.45 -1.98 21.69
C GLN A 314 -23.02 -0.56 21.75
N GLN A 315 -23.87 -0.29 22.76
CA GLN A 315 -24.48 1.03 22.93
C GLN A 315 -23.44 2.13 23.22
N LEU A 316 -22.50 1.86 24.13
CA LEU A 316 -21.35 2.71 24.44
C LEU A 316 -20.14 1.81 24.72
N TRP A 317 -19.14 1.91 23.85
CA TRP A 317 -17.94 1.07 23.94
C TRP A 317 -17.24 1.22 25.31
N GLY A 318 -16.96 0.10 25.96
CA GLY A 318 -16.28 0.05 27.26
C GLY A 318 -17.08 0.54 28.47
N ILE A 319 -18.27 1.11 28.28
CA ILE A 319 -19.11 1.66 29.36
C ILE A 319 -20.44 0.91 29.46
N ASN A 320 -21.14 0.77 28.35
CA ASN A 320 -22.43 0.10 28.30
C ASN A 320 -22.43 -0.99 27.22
N THR A 321 -22.29 -2.24 27.66
CA THR A 321 -22.17 -3.42 26.79
C THR A 321 -23.51 -3.91 26.22
N LYS A 322 -24.64 -3.26 26.53
CA LYS A 322 -25.94 -3.63 25.95
C LYS A 322 -25.88 -3.57 24.43
N LEU A 323 -26.37 -4.61 23.79
CA LEU A 323 -26.42 -4.69 22.34
C LEU A 323 -27.46 -3.75 21.77
N THR A 324 -27.11 -3.07 20.66
CA THR A 324 -27.99 -2.16 19.94
C THR A 324 -27.76 -2.24 18.44
N LEU A 325 -28.81 -2.05 17.67
CA LEU A 325 -28.73 -1.86 16.20
C LEU A 325 -28.69 -0.38 15.80
N LYS A 326 -28.75 0.54 16.79
CA LYS A 326 -28.86 1.99 16.55
C LYS A 326 -27.72 2.53 15.66
N HIS A 327 -26.48 2.04 15.86
CA HIS A 327 -25.32 2.48 15.10
C HIS A 327 -25.39 2.00 13.64
N ILE A 328 -25.86 0.77 13.41
CA ILE A 328 -26.00 0.20 12.07
C ILE A 328 -27.15 0.90 11.31
N LEU A 329 -28.29 1.11 11.98
CA LEU A 329 -29.40 1.85 11.37
C LEU A 329 -29.00 3.29 10.99
N ALA A 330 -28.14 3.91 11.79
CA ALA A 330 -27.63 5.26 11.49
C ALA A 330 -26.73 5.30 10.23
N ILE A 331 -26.26 4.15 9.70
CA ILE A 331 -25.46 4.11 8.47
C ILE A 331 -26.25 4.58 7.25
N SER A 332 -27.58 4.46 7.26
CA SER A 332 -28.44 5.01 6.20
C SER A 332 -28.18 6.50 5.96
N ASN A 333 -27.80 7.26 6.99
CA ASN A 333 -27.46 8.68 6.90
C ASN A 333 -26.14 8.95 6.16
N TYR A 334 -25.29 7.92 5.99
CA TYR A 334 -23.96 8.00 5.34
C TYR A 334 -23.94 7.29 3.98
N GLY A 335 -25.11 7.09 3.37
CA GLY A 335 -25.22 6.42 2.07
C GLY A 335 -24.51 7.15 0.95
N LYS A 336 -24.46 8.49 1.00
CA LYS A 336 -23.75 9.32 0.00
C LYS A 336 -22.24 9.15 0.11
N GLU A 337 -21.69 9.12 1.33
CA GLU A 337 -20.28 8.90 1.64
C GLU A 337 -19.80 7.54 1.17
N LEU A 338 -20.57 6.50 1.46
CA LEU A 338 -20.29 5.13 1.02
C LEU A 338 -20.32 5.02 -0.50
N LYS A 339 -21.38 5.53 -1.14
CA LYS A 339 -21.52 5.53 -2.59
C LYS A 339 -20.37 6.26 -3.28
N ASN A 340 -20.04 7.46 -2.83
CA ASN A 340 -18.93 8.25 -3.38
C ASN A 340 -17.59 7.52 -3.23
N SER A 341 -17.30 6.95 -2.04
CA SER A 341 -16.05 6.22 -1.81
C SER A 341 -15.90 5.04 -2.77
N VAL A 342 -16.97 4.27 -3.00
CA VAL A 342 -16.93 3.12 -3.91
C VAL A 342 -16.82 3.57 -5.37
N ILE A 343 -17.62 4.56 -5.80
CA ILE A 343 -17.63 5.01 -7.20
C ILE A 343 -16.31 5.69 -7.56
N PHE A 344 -15.80 6.57 -6.70
CA PHE A 344 -14.56 7.29 -7.01
C PHE A 344 -13.36 6.35 -6.98
N ALA A 345 -13.32 5.38 -6.05
CA ALA A 345 -12.31 4.34 -6.05
C ALA A 345 -12.37 3.44 -7.29
N MET A 346 -13.58 3.08 -7.75
CA MET A 346 -13.77 2.30 -8.97
C MET A 346 -13.26 3.04 -10.20
N LEU A 347 -13.66 4.30 -10.38
CA LEU A 347 -13.23 5.14 -11.50
C LEU A 347 -11.72 5.39 -11.47
N SER A 348 -11.19 5.67 -10.30
CA SER A 348 -9.75 5.83 -10.08
C SER A 348 -8.97 4.55 -10.41
N ALA A 349 -9.44 3.38 -9.96
CA ALA A 349 -8.79 2.10 -10.23
C ALA A 349 -8.79 1.74 -11.73
N VAL A 350 -9.89 2.03 -12.44
CA VAL A 350 -9.95 1.87 -13.90
C VAL A 350 -8.93 2.78 -14.58
N LEU A 351 -8.94 4.08 -14.27
CA LEU A 351 -8.05 5.06 -14.88
C LEU A 351 -6.58 4.74 -14.57
N SER A 352 -6.27 4.41 -13.34
CA SER A 352 -4.95 3.99 -12.88
C SER A 352 -4.45 2.74 -13.63
N THR A 353 -5.27 1.70 -13.72
CA THR A 353 -4.93 0.46 -14.41
C THR A 353 -4.69 0.68 -15.91
N VAL A 354 -5.51 1.51 -16.56
CA VAL A 354 -5.32 1.86 -17.97
C VAL A 354 -4.00 2.59 -18.18
N MET A 355 -3.75 3.64 -17.38
CA MET A 355 -2.51 4.42 -17.45
C MET A 355 -1.28 3.57 -17.13
N ALA A 356 -1.37 2.69 -16.13
CA ALA A 356 -0.32 1.75 -15.77
C ALA A 356 -0.04 0.73 -16.89
N THR A 357 -1.08 0.21 -17.55
CA THR A 357 -0.94 -0.73 -18.67
C THR A 357 -0.25 -0.07 -19.86
N ILE A 358 -0.69 1.13 -20.24
CA ILE A 358 -0.09 1.88 -21.35
C ILE A 358 1.37 2.22 -21.03
N SER A 359 1.64 2.73 -19.82
CA SER A 359 3.00 3.07 -19.38
C SER A 359 3.92 1.84 -19.36
N SER A 360 3.43 0.70 -18.84
CA SER A 360 4.18 -0.55 -18.81
C SER A 360 4.49 -1.07 -20.22
N TYR A 361 3.53 -0.98 -21.14
CA TYR A 361 3.74 -1.32 -22.55
C TYR A 361 4.83 -0.45 -23.19
N LEU A 362 4.72 0.89 -23.04
CA LEU A 362 5.68 1.83 -23.59
C LEU A 362 7.10 1.60 -23.09
N VAL A 363 7.24 1.30 -21.79
CA VAL A 363 8.56 1.11 -21.15
C VAL A 363 9.19 -0.24 -21.52
N HIS A 364 8.41 -1.33 -21.52
CA HIS A 364 8.97 -2.70 -21.63
C HIS A 364 8.91 -3.29 -23.03
N ARG A 365 8.05 -2.77 -23.92
CA ARG A 365 7.75 -3.39 -25.22
C ARG A 365 8.00 -2.50 -26.43
N THR A 366 8.42 -1.24 -26.19
CA THR A 366 8.66 -0.29 -27.27
C THR A 366 9.96 0.46 -27.05
N ASP A 367 10.49 1.05 -28.13
CA ASP A 367 11.69 1.88 -28.09
C ASP A 367 11.35 3.38 -28.17
N VAL A 368 10.36 3.81 -27.36
CA VAL A 368 9.99 5.22 -27.28
C VAL A 368 11.12 6.07 -26.67
N PRO A 369 11.22 7.33 -27.05
CA PRO A 369 12.21 8.23 -26.45
C PRO A 369 11.96 8.37 -24.94
N LEU A 370 13.03 8.52 -24.17
CA LEU A 370 12.99 8.74 -22.71
C LEU A 370 12.26 7.62 -21.94
N ARG A 371 12.25 6.36 -22.44
CA ARG A 371 11.57 5.23 -21.76
C ARG A 371 11.99 5.04 -20.30
N LYS A 372 13.28 5.27 -19.97
CA LYS A 372 13.79 5.21 -18.59
C LYS A 372 13.21 6.31 -17.70
N THR A 373 13.06 7.50 -18.26
CA THR A 373 12.42 8.63 -17.56
C THR A 373 10.94 8.35 -17.31
N LEU A 374 10.24 7.77 -18.29
CA LEU A 374 8.85 7.35 -18.15
C LEU A 374 8.67 6.28 -17.06
N ASP A 375 9.59 5.30 -16.98
CA ASP A 375 9.62 4.30 -15.92
C ASP A 375 9.75 4.94 -14.51
N VAL A 376 10.64 5.92 -14.38
CA VAL A 376 10.80 6.67 -13.13
C VAL A 376 9.55 7.51 -12.82
N MET A 377 9.02 8.22 -13.81
CA MET A 377 7.81 9.05 -13.65
C MET A 377 6.59 8.21 -13.23
N ALA A 378 6.42 7.02 -13.80
CA ALA A 378 5.32 6.12 -13.44
C ALA A 378 5.41 5.62 -11.99
N GLN A 379 6.59 5.61 -11.41
CA GLN A 379 6.83 5.15 -10.04
C GLN A 379 7.02 6.30 -9.03
N LEU A 380 7.38 7.50 -9.49
CA LEU A 380 7.66 8.67 -8.65
C LEU A 380 6.54 9.01 -7.65
N PRO A 381 5.24 8.94 -8.02
CA PRO A 381 4.17 9.25 -7.08
C PRO A 381 4.19 8.38 -5.83
N SER A 382 4.72 7.15 -5.87
CA SER A 382 4.85 6.31 -4.67
C SER A 382 5.88 6.83 -3.65
N ALA A 383 6.77 7.72 -4.08
CA ALA A 383 7.75 8.37 -3.21
C ALA A 383 7.20 9.63 -2.52
N ILE A 384 6.06 10.12 -2.98
CA ILE A 384 5.46 11.36 -2.47
C ILE A 384 4.43 11.00 -1.41
N PRO A 385 4.55 11.51 -0.17
CA PRO A 385 3.55 11.29 0.86
C PRO A 385 2.14 11.70 0.41
N GLY A 386 1.14 10.88 0.75
CA GLY A 386 -0.25 11.12 0.33
C GLY A 386 -0.78 12.50 0.72
N THR A 387 -0.44 13.00 1.92
CA THR A 387 -0.78 14.35 2.36
C THR A 387 -0.21 15.43 1.45
N LEU A 388 1.02 15.27 0.99
CA LEU A 388 1.61 16.21 0.05
C LEU A 388 0.99 16.12 -1.35
N HIS A 389 0.58 14.92 -1.78
CA HIS A 389 -0.20 14.77 -3.01
C HIS A 389 -1.52 15.56 -2.96
N GLY A 390 -2.31 15.36 -1.89
CA GLY A 390 -3.56 16.08 -1.70
C GLY A 390 -3.35 17.60 -1.62
N LEU A 391 -2.35 18.04 -0.85
CA LEU A 391 -1.97 19.45 -0.73
C LEU A 391 -1.59 20.04 -2.09
N SER A 392 -0.70 19.38 -2.83
CA SER A 392 -0.20 19.87 -4.11
C SER A 392 -1.31 20.03 -5.15
N ILE A 393 -2.20 19.05 -5.25
CA ILE A 393 -3.36 19.10 -6.15
C ILE A 393 -4.32 20.21 -5.71
N SER A 394 -4.54 20.41 -4.41
CA SER A 394 -5.39 21.48 -3.88
C SER A 394 -4.84 22.87 -4.24
N ILE A 395 -3.55 23.10 -4.06
CA ILE A 395 -2.89 24.37 -4.41
C ILE A 395 -2.95 24.61 -5.93
N ALA A 396 -2.62 23.58 -6.73
CA ALA A 396 -2.66 23.68 -8.19
C ALA A 396 -4.08 23.96 -8.71
N ALA A 397 -5.10 23.30 -8.14
CA ALA A 397 -6.50 23.51 -8.48
C ALA A 397 -6.97 24.93 -8.15
N ASN A 398 -6.57 25.46 -6.99
CA ASN A 398 -6.87 26.84 -6.61
C ASN A 398 -6.19 27.84 -7.55
N LEU A 399 -4.94 27.62 -7.96
CA LEU A 399 -4.24 28.45 -8.92
C LEU A 399 -4.92 28.47 -10.29
N LEU A 400 -5.42 27.32 -10.74
CA LEU A 400 -6.13 27.15 -12.01
C LEU A 400 -7.64 27.52 -11.91
N HIS A 401 -8.11 27.95 -10.73
CA HIS A 401 -9.53 28.20 -10.46
C HIS A 401 -10.44 26.99 -10.76
N PHE A 402 -9.90 25.77 -10.70
CA PHE A 402 -10.60 24.53 -10.98
C PHE A 402 -11.28 23.99 -9.71
N LYS A 403 -12.62 24.06 -9.66
CA LYS A 403 -13.41 23.79 -8.44
C LYS A 403 -14.11 22.42 -8.43
N ASN A 404 -13.85 21.55 -9.41
CA ASN A 404 -14.54 20.25 -9.46
C ASN A 404 -13.87 19.21 -8.53
N SER A 405 -14.33 19.15 -7.28
CA SER A 405 -13.81 18.21 -6.27
C SER A 405 -13.86 16.74 -6.72
N THR A 406 -14.89 16.31 -7.47
CA THR A 406 -15.02 14.94 -7.94
C THR A 406 -13.84 14.54 -8.83
N ILE A 407 -13.52 15.37 -9.82
CA ILE A 407 -12.39 15.10 -10.73
C ILE A 407 -11.08 15.13 -9.96
N LEU A 408 -10.88 16.11 -9.08
CA LEU A 408 -9.67 16.24 -8.28
C LEU A 408 -9.45 15.02 -7.38
N ILE A 409 -10.50 14.50 -6.73
CA ILE A 409 -10.44 13.31 -5.89
C ILE A 409 -10.07 12.08 -6.72
N ILE A 410 -10.73 11.86 -7.87
CA ILE A 410 -10.44 10.73 -8.75
C ILE A 410 -8.99 10.79 -9.25
N LEU A 411 -8.51 11.96 -9.67
CA LEU A 411 -7.13 12.15 -10.12
C LEU A 411 -6.13 11.91 -8.99
N ALA A 412 -6.40 12.44 -7.78
CA ALA A 412 -5.53 12.23 -6.62
C ALA A 412 -5.40 10.75 -6.25
N MET A 413 -6.52 10.03 -6.23
CA MET A 413 -6.52 8.57 -6.00
C MET A 413 -5.76 7.83 -7.11
N THR A 414 -6.00 8.21 -8.39
CA THR A 414 -5.32 7.60 -9.54
C THR A 414 -3.81 7.74 -9.42
N ILE A 415 -3.33 8.94 -9.15
CA ILE A 415 -1.89 9.23 -9.04
C ILE A 415 -1.27 8.51 -7.85
N ALA A 416 -1.94 8.50 -6.70
CA ALA A 416 -1.42 7.90 -5.48
C ALA A 416 -1.21 6.38 -5.61
N PHE A 417 -2.09 5.67 -6.33
CA PHE A 417 -2.07 4.20 -6.38
C PHE A 417 -1.54 3.63 -7.70
N MET A 418 -1.56 4.38 -8.80
CA MET A 418 -1.03 3.95 -10.11
C MET A 418 0.38 3.33 -10.07
N PRO A 419 1.35 3.79 -9.25
CA PRO A 419 2.67 3.17 -9.18
C PRO A 419 2.67 1.70 -8.80
N PHE A 420 1.72 1.27 -7.98
CA PHE A 420 1.58 -0.12 -7.55
C PHE A 420 1.01 -0.98 -8.67
N ALA A 421 -0.08 -0.53 -9.32
CA ALA A 421 -0.61 -1.19 -10.50
C ALA A 421 0.46 -1.27 -11.61
N TYR A 422 1.21 -0.20 -11.83
CA TYR A 422 2.31 -0.18 -12.79
C TYR A 422 3.36 -1.26 -12.51
N ARG A 423 3.80 -1.43 -11.26
CA ARG A 423 4.76 -2.48 -10.88
C ARG A 423 4.22 -3.88 -11.12
N ILE A 424 2.98 -4.15 -10.73
CA ILE A 424 2.34 -5.46 -10.90
C ILE A 424 2.22 -5.79 -12.39
N ILE A 425 1.76 -4.85 -13.20
CA ILE A 425 1.55 -5.02 -14.64
C ILE A 425 2.89 -5.12 -15.38
N SER A 426 3.89 -4.28 -15.02
CA SER A 426 5.23 -4.33 -15.58
C SER A 426 5.90 -5.69 -15.34
N ASN A 427 5.77 -6.24 -14.14
CA ASN A 427 6.27 -7.58 -13.84
C ASN A 427 5.58 -8.65 -14.70
N SER A 428 4.26 -8.51 -14.92
CA SER A 428 3.52 -9.43 -15.81
C SER A 428 3.98 -9.33 -17.26
N PHE A 429 4.18 -8.12 -17.78
CA PHE A 429 4.74 -7.93 -19.12
C PHE A 429 6.19 -8.40 -19.24
N GLY A 430 7.01 -8.23 -18.20
CA GLY A 430 8.39 -8.71 -18.16
C GLY A 430 8.53 -10.24 -18.25
N GLN A 431 7.52 -10.98 -17.78
CA GLN A 431 7.50 -12.45 -17.86
C GLN A 431 7.09 -13.00 -19.24
N LEU A 432 6.49 -12.18 -20.10
CA LEU A 432 6.11 -12.59 -21.45
C LEU A 432 7.33 -12.58 -22.38
N GLY A 433 7.49 -13.62 -23.19
CA GLY A 433 8.59 -13.74 -24.15
C GLY A 433 8.64 -12.56 -25.14
N PRO A 434 9.82 -12.04 -25.50
CA PRO A 434 9.94 -10.93 -26.44
C PRO A 434 9.47 -11.28 -27.86
N ASN A 435 9.45 -12.57 -28.23
CA ASN A 435 9.09 -13.04 -29.56
C ASN A 435 7.58 -12.89 -29.84
N LEU A 436 6.73 -12.74 -28.83
CA LEU A 436 5.27 -12.60 -29.01
C LEU A 436 4.90 -11.38 -29.84
N ASP A 437 5.53 -10.24 -29.56
CA ASP A 437 5.32 -9.00 -30.32
C ASP A 437 5.81 -9.12 -31.76
N GLN A 438 6.96 -9.80 -31.94
CA GLN A 438 7.54 -10.02 -33.26
C GLN A 438 6.65 -10.94 -34.10
N SER A 439 6.14 -12.03 -33.51
CA SER A 439 5.22 -12.95 -34.19
C SER A 439 3.92 -12.25 -34.59
N ALA A 440 3.32 -11.44 -33.70
CA ALA A 440 2.12 -10.67 -34.03
C ALA A 440 2.36 -9.70 -35.20
N ARG A 441 3.50 -9.02 -35.22
CA ARG A 441 3.89 -8.10 -36.29
C ARG A 441 4.15 -8.82 -37.60
N SER A 442 4.78 -10.00 -37.57
CA SER A 442 4.99 -10.84 -38.77
C SER A 442 3.67 -11.27 -39.42
N LEU A 443 2.61 -11.38 -38.61
CA LEU A 443 1.24 -11.63 -39.07
C LEU A 443 0.47 -10.36 -39.49
N GLY A 444 1.14 -9.19 -39.56
CA GLY A 444 0.54 -7.92 -40.00
C GLY A 444 -0.15 -7.12 -38.90
N ALA A 445 -0.09 -7.53 -37.62
CA ALA A 445 -0.67 -6.77 -36.54
C ALA A 445 0.10 -5.45 -36.32
N ASN A 446 -0.64 -4.35 -36.22
CA ASN A 446 -0.06 -3.10 -35.74
C ASN A 446 0.17 -3.16 -34.21
N GLN A 447 0.87 -2.16 -33.66
CA GLN A 447 1.25 -2.16 -32.25
C GLN A 447 0.06 -2.13 -31.28
N LEU A 448 -1.02 -1.44 -31.64
CA LEU A 448 -2.24 -1.40 -30.83
C LEU A 448 -2.97 -2.76 -30.85
N ILE A 449 -3.03 -3.40 -32.00
CA ILE A 449 -3.59 -4.75 -32.14
C ILE A 449 -2.73 -5.74 -31.36
N SER A 450 -1.39 -5.68 -31.45
CA SER A 450 -0.50 -6.53 -30.65
C SER A 450 -0.73 -6.34 -29.15
N LEU A 451 -0.85 -5.09 -28.68
CA LEU A 451 -1.16 -4.80 -27.28
C LEU A 451 -2.50 -5.39 -26.86
N LEU A 452 -3.58 -5.06 -27.57
CA LEU A 452 -4.95 -5.41 -27.14
C LEU A 452 -5.29 -6.90 -27.38
N SER A 453 -4.80 -7.51 -28.46
CA SER A 453 -5.15 -8.88 -28.84
C SER A 453 -4.19 -9.94 -28.31
N VAL A 454 -2.95 -9.57 -27.96
CA VAL A 454 -1.93 -10.53 -27.50
C VAL A 454 -1.48 -10.24 -26.07
N LEU A 455 -0.93 -9.05 -25.81
CA LEU A 455 -0.28 -8.77 -24.54
C LEU A 455 -1.27 -8.58 -23.38
N VAL A 456 -2.34 -7.82 -23.57
CA VAL A 456 -3.38 -7.59 -22.56
C VAL A 456 -4.07 -8.89 -22.14
N PRO A 457 -4.52 -9.77 -23.07
CA PRO A 457 -5.06 -11.07 -22.71
C PRO A 457 -4.08 -11.98 -21.97
N LEU A 458 -2.80 -11.96 -22.32
CA LEU A 458 -1.78 -12.78 -21.65
C LEU A 458 -1.42 -12.21 -20.26
N ALA A 459 -1.40 -10.89 -20.10
CA ALA A 459 -1.11 -10.21 -18.84
C ALA A 459 -2.36 -9.94 -17.99
N ARG A 460 -3.54 -10.44 -18.38
CA ARG A 460 -4.83 -10.12 -17.71
C ARG A 460 -4.83 -10.36 -16.21
N GLY A 461 -4.10 -11.39 -15.73
CA GLY A 461 -3.98 -11.66 -14.29
C GLY A 461 -3.29 -10.52 -13.53
N GLY A 462 -2.18 -10.00 -14.08
CA GLY A 462 -1.48 -8.85 -13.51
C GLY A 462 -2.28 -7.56 -13.61
N ILE A 463 -2.95 -7.32 -14.74
CA ILE A 463 -3.80 -6.16 -14.94
C ILE A 463 -4.96 -6.16 -13.94
N PHE A 464 -5.62 -7.32 -13.78
CA PHE A 464 -6.70 -7.47 -12.81
C PHE A 464 -6.20 -7.32 -11.36
N SER A 465 -5.04 -7.88 -11.02
CA SER A 465 -4.45 -7.71 -9.69
C SER A 465 -4.09 -6.25 -9.39
N GLY A 466 -3.58 -5.51 -10.38
CA GLY A 466 -3.34 -4.07 -10.26
C GLY A 466 -4.63 -3.29 -10.00
N PHE A 467 -5.67 -3.57 -10.79
CA PHE A 467 -6.99 -2.97 -10.60
C PHE A 467 -7.56 -3.23 -9.20
N VAL A 468 -7.54 -4.50 -8.75
CA VAL A 468 -8.03 -4.88 -7.42
C VAL A 468 -7.27 -4.16 -6.31
N TYR A 469 -5.94 -4.09 -6.43
CA TYR A 469 -5.12 -3.38 -5.45
C TYR A 469 -5.49 -1.90 -5.37
N ASP A 470 -5.57 -1.22 -6.51
CA ASP A 470 -5.90 0.20 -6.58
C ASP A 470 -7.31 0.50 -6.06
N PHE A 471 -8.27 -0.38 -6.35
CA PHE A 471 -9.63 -0.27 -5.83
C PHE A 471 -9.66 -0.37 -4.30
N ILE A 472 -9.04 -1.40 -3.71
CA ILE A 472 -9.00 -1.60 -2.26
C ILE A 472 -8.37 -0.39 -1.57
N ARG A 473 -7.23 0.07 -2.09
CA ARG A 473 -6.52 1.22 -1.53
C ARG A 473 -7.30 2.53 -1.73
N GLY A 474 -7.99 2.66 -2.87
CA GLY A 474 -8.84 3.82 -3.18
C GLY A 474 -10.01 3.96 -2.22
N VAL A 475 -10.77 2.87 -1.95
CA VAL A 475 -11.91 2.90 -1.01
C VAL A 475 -11.51 3.38 0.38
N GLY A 476 -10.31 2.96 0.84
CA GLY A 476 -9.79 3.32 2.16
C GLY A 476 -8.87 4.54 2.18
N THR A 477 -8.74 5.28 1.09
CA THR A 477 -7.80 6.41 1.07
C THR A 477 -8.29 7.58 1.91
N LEU A 478 -7.34 8.20 2.58
CA LEU A 478 -7.56 9.37 3.41
C LEU A 478 -6.58 10.50 3.04
N SER A 479 -5.29 10.22 3.16
CA SER A 479 -4.23 11.23 3.04
C SER A 479 -4.21 11.98 1.72
N ALA A 480 -4.47 11.29 0.60
CA ALA A 480 -4.43 11.88 -0.74
C ALA A 480 -5.65 12.77 -1.04
N VAL A 481 -6.75 12.61 -0.32
CA VAL A 481 -8.03 13.26 -0.66
C VAL A 481 -8.54 14.25 0.39
N ILE A 482 -7.95 14.26 1.58
CA ILE A 482 -8.46 15.03 2.73
C ILE A 482 -8.56 16.54 2.45
N PHE A 483 -7.71 17.09 1.57
CA PHE A 483 -7.72 18.49 1.18
C PHE A 483 -8.64 18.80 -0.02
N LEU A 484 -9.24 17.77 -0.64
CA LEU A 484 -9.99 17.87 -1.89
C LEU A 484 -11.50 17.64 -1.70
N VAL A 485 -11.86 17.03 -0.56
CA VAL A 485 -13.25 16.72 -0.24
C VAL A 485 -14.03 17.99 0.06
N SER A 486 -15.29 18.00 -0.36
CA SER A 486 -16.23 19.09 -0.13
C SER A 486 -17.57 18.54 0.38
N PHE A 487 -18.47 19.39 0.84
CA PHE A 487 -19.83 19.00 1.24
C PHE A 487 -20.61 18.29 0.12
N LYS A 488 -20.27 18.58 -1.15
CA LYS A 488 -20.89 17.92 -2.32
C LYS A 488 -20.33 16.53 -2.58
N THR A 489 -19.10 16.26 -2.16
CA THR A 489 -18.35 15.02 -2.42
C THR A 489 -17.81 14.39 -1.15
N PRO A 490 -18.66 14.14 -0.11
CA PRO A 490 -18.19 13.51 1.13
C PRO A 490 -17.74 12.06 0.87
N LEU A 491 -16.72 11.61 1.64
CA LEU A 491 -16.14 10.27 1.58
C LEU A 491 -16.29 9.56 2.93
N ALA A 492 -16.50 8.24 2.90
CA ALA A 492 -16.66 7.42 4.10
C ALA A 492 -15.41 7.44 4.99
N SER A 493 -14.20 7.47 4.41
CA SER A 493 -12.94 7.54 5.15
C SER A 493 -12.82 8.82 5.98
N ILE A 494 -13.25 9.96 5.44
CA ILE A 494 -13.22 11.25 6.14
C ILE A 494 -14.33 11.31 7.20
N GLN A 495 -15.54 10.84 6.85
CA GLN A 495 -16.64 10.78 7.80
C GLN A 495 -16.31 9.89 9.01
N LEU A 496 -15.56 8.82 8.80
CA LEU A 496 -15.14 7.94 9.88
C LEU A 496 -14.22 8.67 10.87
N ILE A 497 -13.28 9.48 10.37
CA ILE A 497 -12.43 10.31 11.25
C ILE A 497 -13.26 11.33 12.00
N ASN A 498 -14.16 12.04 11.32
CA ASN A 498 -15.03 13.01 11.97
C ASN A 498 -15.83 12.37 13.11
N LEU A 499 -16.35 11.15 12.91
CA LEU A 499 -17.05 10.40 13.96
C LEU A 499 -16.12 9.98 15.12
N ALA A 500 -14.89 9.59 14.80
CA ALA A 500 -13.89 9.24 15.80
C ALA A 500 -13.47 10.47 16.64
N GLU A 501 -13.23 11.63 16.02
CA GLU A 501 -12.90 12.88 16.70
C GLU A 501 -14.05 13.38 17.61
N GLN A 502 -15.31 13.13 17.20
CA GLN A 502 -16.49 13.41 18.01
C GLN A 502 -16.71 12.40 19.16
N GLY A 503 -15.85 11.37 19.29
CA GLY A 503 -16.03 10.31 20.28
C GLY A 503 -17.20 9.36 19.99
N ALA A 504 -17.76 9.40 18.77
CA ALA A 504 -18.88 8.56 18.36
C ALA A 504 -18.41 7.17 17.89
N TRP A 505 -17.66 6.48 18.75
CA TRP A 505 -16.95 5.22 18.46
C TRP A 505 -17.85 4.13 17.88
N GLY A 506 -19.07 3.96 18.39
CA GLY A 506 -20.02 2.97 17.86
C GLY A 506 -20.44 3.25 16.41
N ARG A 507 -20.71 4.51 16.06
CA ARG A 507 -21.03 4.90 14.67
C ARG A 507 -19.81 4.79 13.76
N ALA A 508 -18.63 5.17 14.25
CA ALA A 508 -17.38 5.01 13.52
C ALA A 508 -17.09 3.52 13.24
N ALA A 509 -17.25 2.64 14.25
CA ALA A 509 -17.08 1.20 14.10
C ALA A 509 -18.09 0.60 13.10
N ALA A 510 -19.36 1.00 13.16
CA ALA A 510 -20.40 0.56 12.23
C ALA A 510 -20.09 0.98 10.78
N LEU A 511 -19.67 2.24 10.57
CA LEU A 511 -19.27 2.73 9.24
C LEU A 511 -18.04 1.99 8.69
N ALA A 512 -17.03 1.74 9.55
CA ALA A 512 -15.84 0.96 9.21
C ALA A 512 -16.18 -0.48 8.83
N MET A 513 -17.07 -1.13 9.61
CA MET A 513 -17.54 -2.49 9.34
C MET A 513 -18.26 -2.58 7.99
N VAL A 514 -19.22 -1.68 7.73
CA VAL A 514 -19.99 -1.68 6.47
C VAL A 514 -19.07 -1.41 5.27
N LEU A 515 -18.16 -0.43 5.37
CA LEU A 515 -17.19 -0.14 4.31
C LEU A 515 -16.30 -1.35 4.03
N THR A 516 -15.84 -2.04 5.06
CA THR A 516 -15.03 -3.26 4.94
C THR A 516 -15.82 -4.38 4.27
N ILE A 517 -17.07 -4.62 4.67
CA ILE A 517 -17.94 -5.63 4.05
C ILE A 517 -18.16 -5.31 2.56
N ILE A 518 -18.47 -4.06 2.21
CA ILE A 518 -18.65 -3.63 0.82
C ILE A 518 -17.38 -3.92 0.00
N THR A 519 -16.22 -3.61 0.56
CA THR A 519 -14.93 -3.86 -0.10
C THR A 519 -14.71 -5.34 -0.35
N PHE A 520 -14.96 -6.21 0.65
CA PHE A 520 -14.86 -7.66 0.50
C PHE A 520 -15.86 -8.24 -0.49
N VAL A 521 -17.10 -7.75 -0.50
CA VAL A 521 -18.14 -8.20 -1.46
C VAL A 521 -17.73 -7.87 -2.88
N ILE A 522 -17.32 -6.61 -3.15
CA ILE A 522 -16.90 -6.19 -4.49
C ILE A 522 -15.67 -6.97 -4.94
N LEU A 523 -14.71 -7.19 -4.05
CA LEU A 523 -13.53 -8.01 -4.31
C LEU A 523 -13.90 -9.46 -4.62
N GLY A 524 -14.78 -10.06 -3.82
CA GLY A 524 -15.28 -11.42 -4.03
C GLY A 524 -15.99 -11.58 -5.38
N VAL A 525 -16.88 -10.64 -5.73
CA VAL A 525 -17.53 -10.59 -7.04
C VAL A 525 -16.50 -10.46 -8.16
N GLY A 526 -15.53 -9.56 -8.01
CA GLY A 526 -14.46 -9.38 -8.99
C GLY A 526 -13.65 -10.66 -9.21
N LEU A 527 -13.29 -11.38 -8.13
CA LEU A 527 -12.57 -12.65 -8.21
C LEU A 527 -13.39 -13.75 -8.90
N ILE A 528 -14.69 -13.84 -8.59
CA ILE A 528 -15.59 -14.80 -9.25
C ILE A 528 -15.71 -14.51 -10.74
N LEU A 529 -15.93 -13.24 -11.13
CA LEU A 529 -15.97 -12.83 -12.53
C LEU A 529 -14.66 -13.11 -13.25
N GLY A 530 -13.53 -12.79 -12.65
CA GLY A 530 -12.20 -13.10 -13.18
C GLY A 530 -11.99 -14.59 -13.39
N LYS A 531 -12.46 -15.44 -12.48
CA LYS A 531 -12.40 -16.89 -12.60
C LYS A 531 -13.28 -17.42 -13.73
N ILE A 532 -14.49 -16.90 -13.87
CA ILE A 532 -15.43 -17.27 -14.96
C ILE A 532 -14.83 -16.91 -16.33
N ILE A 533 -14.26 -15.73 -16.47
CA ILE A 533 -13.59 -15.27 -17.70
C ILE A 533 -12.39 -16.17 -18.03
N ASN A 534 -11.61 -16.58 -17.04
CA ASN A 534 -10.47 -17.48 -17.24
C ASN A 534 -10.89 -18.90 -17.66
N ILE A 535 -11.98 -19.44 -17.09
CA ILE A 535 -12.50 -20.76 -17.46
C ILE A 535 -12.97 -20.76 -18.93
N ARG A 536 -13.70 -19.72 -19.37
CA ARG A 536 -14.14 -19.57 -20.77
C ARG A 536 -12.99 -19.45 -21.76
N ALA A 537 -11.83 -18.96 -21.32
CA ALA A 537 -10.62 -18.83 -22.15
C ALA A 537 -9.71 -20.08 -22.13
N GLY A 538 -10.16 -21.21 -21.58
CA GLY A 538 -9.41 -22.48 -21.57
C GLY A 538 -8.18 -22.55 -20.67
N ASN A 539 -7.97 -21.58 -19.79
CA ASN A 539 -6.77 -21.50 -18.96
C ASN A 539 -7.08 -21.79 -17.49
N LYS A 540 -6.90 -23.04 -17.06
CA LYS A 540 -7.29 -23.53 -15.72
C LYS A 540 -6.41 -22.97 -14.55
N ASN A 541 -5.30 -22.24 -14.81
CA ASN A 541 -4.25 -22.01 -13.81
C ASN A 541 -3.79 -20.55 -13.61
N VAL A 542 -4.64 -19.53 -13.73
CA VAL A 542 -4.13 -18.14 -13.74
C VAL A 542 -4.65 -17.21 -12.64
N ILE A 543 -5.34 -17.66 -11.63
CA ILE A 543 -5.55 -16.84 -10.43
C ILE A 543 -5.11 -17.63 -9.20
N SER A 544 -3.79 -17.64 -8.94
CA SER A 544 -3.26 -17.93 -7.61
C SER A 544 -2.74 -16.63 -7.03
N PHE A 545 -3.38 -16.14 -5.99
CA PHE A 545 -2.84 -15.12 -5.08
C PHE A 545 -1.73 -15.70 -4.17
N TYR A 546 -1.06 -16.80 -4.59
CA TYR A 546 -0.05 -17.51 -3.82
C TYR A 546 1.29 -17.54 -4.54
#